data_c58986bdf90b2c516fe3ae81bf5d05cd
#
_entry.id   c58986bdf90b2c516fe3ae81bf5d05cd
#
_cell.length_a   1.000
_cell.length_b   1.000
_cell.length_c   1.000
_cell.angle_alpha   90.00
_cell.angle_beta   90.00
_cell.angle_gamma   90.00
#
_symmetry.space_group_name_H-M   'P 1'
#
loop_
_entity.id
_entity.type
_entity.pdbx_description
1 polymer ?
#
loop_
_entity_poly.entity_id
_entity_poly.type
_entity_poly.pdbx_seq_one_letter_code
_entity_poly.pdbx_strand_id
1 'polypeptide(L)'
;VEQLEEETAQMEEIEFGDTVRKFSGDGVRQYLTGLKLGGERVLFLVDGSASMLADTVVNTLIRRNMDDDQKKQSAKWQWTMRTVEWLLAQLPPSSRYQVYIFNAQATPVSPDTDGIWLDAADSLALETSVRDLSNHVPNSGTSLVNAFSVLADFDDQPDNIFLLTDGLPTMSETAPKKYMVTGGQRRKHFNVALTKIPAGISVNTILFPMEGDPEAAALY
;
A
#
# COMPACT_ATOMS: atom_id res chain seq x y z
N VAL A 1 -21.09 -38.52 8.45
CA VAL A 1 -21.02 -37.26 9.22
C VAL A 1 -19.70 -36.55 8.92
N GLU A 2 -18.53 -37.23 9.06
CA GLU A 2 -17.22 -36.66 8.78
C GLU A 2 -17.05 -36.14 7.33
N GLN A 3 -17.55 -36.86 6.32
CA GLN A 3 -17.49 -36.40 4.92
C GLN A 3 -18.34 -35.14 4.67
N LEU A 4 -19.45 -34.99 5.36
CA LEU A 4 -20.28 -33.77 5.25
C LEU A 4 -19.66 -32.59 5.97
N GLU A 5 -18.92 -32.82 7.04
CA GLU A 5 -18.16 -31.77 7.76
C GLU A 5 -16.94 -31.28 6.95
N GLU A 6 -16.23 -32.20 6.27
CA GLU A 6 -15.16 -31.88 5.35
C GLU A 6 -15.67 -31.11 4.10
N GLU A 7 -16.77 -31.53 3.49
CA GLU A 7 -17.40 -30.83 2.36
C GLU A 7 -17.90 -29.44 2.76
N THR A 8 -18.43 -29.29 3.99
CA THR A 8 -18.93 -28.01 4.50
C THR A 8 -17.75 -27.07 4.79
N ALA A 9 -16.67 -27.57 5.37
CA ALA A 9 -15.46 -26.80 5.62
C ALA A 9 -14.78 -26.35 4.31
N GLN A 10 -14.74 -27.24 3.31
CA GLN A 10 -14.22 -26.88 1.98
C GLN A 10 -15.10 -25.87 1.25
N MET A 11 -16.44 -25.94 1.41
CA MET A 11 -17.36 -24.96 0.82
C MET A 11 -17.27 -23.60 1.53
N GLU A 12 -17.13 -23.58 2.86
CA GLU A 12 -16.88 -22.35 3.61
C GLU A 12 -15.54 -21.71 3.24
N GLU A 13 -14.49 -22.51 3.05
CA GLU A 13 -13.16 -22.03 2.60
C GLU A 13 -13.21 -21.43 1.17
N ILE A 14 -14.00 -22.04 0.27
CA ILE A 14 -14.22 -21.52 -1.09
C ILE A 14 -15.08 -20.25 -1.06
N GLU A 15 -16.10 -20.15 -0.22
CA GLU A 15 -16.92 -18.93 -0.08
C GLU A 15 -16.12 -17.76 0.51
N PHE A 16 -15.25 -18.01 1.47
CA PHE A 16 -14.39 -16.97 2.06
C PHE A 16 -13.37 -16.44 1.06
N GLY A 17 -12.66 -17.30 0.33
CA GLY A 17 -11.66 -16.91 -0.65
C GLY A 17 -12.20 -16.13 -1.86
N ASP A 18 -13.48 -16.29 -2.17
CA ASP A 18 -14.16 -15.59 -3.25
C ASP A 18 -14.57 -14.15 -2.87
N THR A 19 -14.54 -13.77 -1.58
CA THR A 19 -15.04 -12.48 -1.10
C THR A 19 -14.17 -11.31 -1.56
N VAL A 20 -12.86 -11.45 -1.53
CA VAL A 20 -11.92 -10.42 -2.03
C VAL A 20 -12.06 -10.25 -3.55
N ARG A 21 -12.27 -11.35 -4.30
CA ARG A 21 -12.44 -11.33 -5.77
C ARG A 21 -13.82 -10.86 -6.22
N LYS A 22 -14.85 -10.91 -5.36
CA LYS A 22 -16.21 -10.42 -5.61
C LYS A 22 -16.41 -8.95 -5.23
N PHE A 23 -15.35 -8.22 -4.95
CA PHE A 23 -15.43 -6.80 -4.61
C PHE A 23 -16.12 -6.02 -5.74
N SER A 24 -17.41 -5.77 -5.58
CA SER A 24 -18.17 -4.80 -6.36
C SER A 24 -18.22 -3.51 -5.55
N GLY A 25 -17.34 -2.57 -5.92
CA GLY A 25 -17.33 -1.26 -5.28
C GLY A 25 -18.70 -0.58 -5.34
N ASP A 26 -19.03 0.20 -4.33
CA ASP A 26 -20.28 0.97 -4.14
C ASP A 26 -20.49 2.05 -5.23
N GLY A 27 -20.44 1.68 -6.50
CA GLY A 27 -20.77 2.54 -7.64
C GLY A 27 -19.78 3.67 -7.96
N VAL A 28 -18.79 3.92 -7.13
CA VAL A 28 -17.68 4.84 -7.45
C VAL A 28 -16.68 4.08 -8.31
N ARG A 29 -17.01 3.90 -9.58
CA ARG A 29 -16.08 3.37 -10.57
C ARG A 29 -14.95 4.39 -10.77
N GLN A 30 -13.88 4.23 -10.04
CA GLN A 30 -12.63 4.88 -10.38
C GLN A 30 -12.08 4.19 -11.63
N TYR A 31 -12.21 4.85 -12.76
CA TYR A 31 -11.54 4.44 -13.99
C TYR A 31 -10.06 4.77 -13.83
N LEU A 32 -9.29 3.81 -13.39
CA LEU A 32 -7.82 3.85 -13.47
C LEU A 32 -7.42 3.53 -14.92
N THR A 33 -7.76 4.44 -15.85
CA THR A 33 -7.40 4.30 -17.25
C THR A 33 -5.89 4.47 -17.41
N GLY A 34 -5.22 3.45 -17.95
CA GLY A 34 -3.79 3.45 -18.24
C GLY A 34 -2.92 2.68 -17.27
N LEU A 35 -3.46 2.15 -16.16
CA LEU A 35 -2.72 1.27 -15.27
C LEU A 35 -2.61 -0.14 -15.87
N LYS A 36 -1.40 -0.66 -15.96
CA LYS A 36 -1.18 -2.10 -16.17
C LYS A 36 -1.46 -2.82 -14.85
N LEU A 37 -2.64 -3.40 -14.72
CA LEU A 37 -3.04 -4.16 -13.51
C LEU A 37 -2.41 -5.57 -13.45
N GLY A 38 -1.48 -5.90 -14.31
CA GLY A 38 -0.86 -7.23 -14.38
C GLY A 38 0.65 -7.17 -14.30
N GLY A 39 1.22 -8.31 -14.03
CA GLY A 39 2.64 -8.62 -13.96
C GLY A 39 2.80 -10.03 -13.43
N GLU A 40 3.99 -10.59 -13.52
CA GLU A 40 4.30 -11.87 -12.87
C GLU A 40 4.56 -11.69 -11.37
N ARG A 41 5.18 -10.55 -11.01
CA ARG A 41 5.55 -10.20 -9.62
C ARG A 41 5.17 -8.76 -9.34
N VAL A 42 4.08 -8.57 -8.63
CA VAL A 42 3.49 -7.25 -8.35
C VAL A 42 3.75 -6.84 -6.91
N LEU A 43 4.47 -5.74 -6.73
CA LEU A 43 4.76 -5.18 -5.41
C LEU A 43 3.84 -3.99 -5.12
N PHE A 44 3.15 -4.04 -3.99
CA PHE A 44 2.36 -2.93 -3.48
C PHE A 44 3.13 -2.23 -2.36
N LEU A 45 3.38 -0.94 -2.52
CA LEU A 45 3.95 -0.07 -1.51
C LEU A 45 2.88 0.91 -1.04
N VAL A 46 2.38 0.73 0.17
CA VAL A 46 1.27 1.49 0.73
C VAL A 46 1.79 2.47 1.78
N ASP A 47 1.57 3.74 1.56
CA ASP A 47 1.93 4.79 2.52
C ASP A 47 1.04 4.68 3.77
N GLY A 48 1.66 4.36 4.90
CA GLY A 48 1.05 4.30 6.22
C GLY A 48 1.46 5.48 7.11
N SER A 49 1.91 6.57 6.53
CA SER A 49 2.30 7.77 7.28
C SER A 49 1.10 8.54 7.84
N ALA A 50 1.37 9.44 8.77
CA ALA A 50 0.32 10.21 9.42
C ALA A 50 -0.46 11.14 8.48
N SER A 51 0.08 11.52 7.33
CA SER A 51 -0.62 12.33 6.33
C SER A 51 -1.78 11.59 5.67
N MET A 52 -1.74 10.25 5.67
CA MET A 52 -2.83 9.41 5.19
C MET A 52 -4.10 9.46 6.06
N LEU A 53 -4.07 10.16 7.20
CA LEU A 53 -5.24 10.35 8.06
C LEU A 53 -6.23 11.41 7.56
N ALA A 54 -5.78 12.39 6.75
CA ALA A 54 -6.66 13.46 6.25
C ALA A 54 -6.08 14.17 5.02
N ASP A 55 -6.92 14.93 4.31
CA ASP A 55 -6.53 15.65 3.10
C ASP A 55 -5.87 17.01 3.41
N THR A 56 -6.00 17.52 4.65
CA THR A 56 -5.43 18.79 5.07
C THR A 56 -4.45 18.63 6.23
N VAL A 57 -3.45 19.52 6.30
CA VAL A 57 -2.46 19.54 7.38
C VAL A 57 -3.11 19.67 8.74
N VAL A 58 -4.09 20.58 8.87
CA VAL A 58 -4.79 20.86 10.13
C VAL A 58 -5.54 19.61 10.62
N ASN A 59 -6.31 18.97 9.73
CA ASN A 59 -7.05 17.76 10.09
C ASN A 59 -6.12 16.59 10.40
N THR A 60 -5.00 16.47 9.71
CA THR A 60 -3.97 15.46 10.02
C THR A 60 -3.42 15.65 11.43
N LEU A 61 -3.10 16.89 11.83
CA LEU A 61 -2.62 17.18 13.18
C LEU A 61 -3.66 16.86 14.26
N ILE A 62 -4.94 17.13 14.00
CA ILE A 62 -6.04 16.77 14.90
C ILE A 62 -6.13 15.25 15.02
N ARG A 63 -6.19 14.53 13.89
CA ARG A 63 -6.39 13.07 13.85
C ARG A 63 -5.22 12.29 14.45
N ARG A 64 -3.99 12.78 14.34
CA ARG A 64 -2.81 12.16 14.97
C ARG A 64 -2.94 11.95 16.47
N ASN A 65 -3.74 12.79 17.16
CA ASN A 65 -3.95 12.75 18.60
C ASN A 65 -5.19 11.94 19.01
N MET A 66 -5.93 11.38 18.05
CA MET A 66 -7.07 10.50 18.30
C MET A 66 -6.59 9.09 18.70
N ASP A 67 -7.50 8.28 19.22
CA ASP A 67 -7.23 6.86 19.45
C ASP A 67 -7.04 6.09 18.13
N ASP A 68 -6.49 4.89 18.22
CA ASP A 68 -6.09 4.13 17.03
C ASP A 68 -7.30 3.66 16.20
N ASP A 69 -8.44 3.39 16.83
CA ASP A 69 -9.65 3.01 16.09
C ASP A 69 -10.20 4.18 15.30
N GLN A 70 -10.18 5.39 15.85
CA GLN A 70 -10.55 6.60 15.14
C GLN A 70 -9.60 6.92 13.98
N LYS A 71 -8.28 6.68 14.15
CA LYS A 71 -7.31 6.82 13.07
C LYS A 71 -7.59 5.83 11.93
N LYS A 72 -7.81 4.55 12.25
CA LYS A 72 -8.17 3.54 11.27
C LYS A 72 -9.46 3.88 10.50
N GLN A 73 -10.41 4.54 11.14
CA GLN A 73 -11.69 4.96 10.53
C GLN A 73 -11.59 6.28 9.74
N SER A 74 -10.41 6.88 9.59
CA SER A 74 -10.28 8.09 8.79
C SER A 74 -10.59 7.84 7.31
N ALA A 75 -11.35 8.73 6.69
CA ALA A 75 -11.92 8.54 5.36
C ALA A 75 -10.86 8.27 4.29
N LYS A 76 -9.75 9.02 4.29
CA LYS A 76 -8.65 8.86 3.35
C LYS A 76 -7.97 7.50 3.51
N TRP A 77 -7.71 7.07 4.75
CA TRP A 77 -7.14 5.76 5.03
C TRP A 77 -8.08 4.63 4.57
N GLN A 78 -9.36 4.72 4.89
CA GLN A 78 -10.36 3.75 4.44
C GLN A 78 -10.45 3.69 2.91
N TRP A 79 -10.33 4.83 2.24
CA TRP A 79 -10.29 4.85 0.79
C TRP A 79 -9.04 4.16 0.24
N THR A 80 -7.88 4.40 0.84
CA THR A 80 -6.64 3.71 0.48
C THR A 80 -6.77 2.20 0.64
N MET A 81 -7.34 1.73 1.77
CA MET A 81 -7.57 0.30 2.01
C MET A 81 -8.45 -0.35 0.93
N ARG A 82 -9.57 0.28 0.60
CA ARG A 82 -10.46 -0.20 -0.47
C ARG A 82 -9.77 -0.23 -1.83
N THR A 83 -8.89 0.72 -2.10
CA THR A 83 -8.11 0.75 -3.35
C THR A 83 -7.13 -0.43 -3.41
N VAL A 84 -6.42 -0.74 -2.32
CA VAL A 84 -5.53 -1.90 -2.25
C VAL A 84 -6.32 -3.20 -2.40
N GLU A 85 -7.41 -3.37 -1.67
CA GLU A 85 -8.30 -4.52 -1.76
C GLU A 85 -8.78 -4.74 -3.20
N TRP A 86 -9.24 -3.66 -3.85
CA TRP A 86 -9.65 -3.73 -5.25
C TRP A 86 -8.51 -4.13 -6.19
N LEU A 87 -7.30 -3.57 -6.00
CA LEU A 87 -6.13 -3.92 -6.82
C LEU A 87 -5.74 -5.39 -6.64
N LEU A 88 -5.72 -5.89 -5.42
CA LEU A 88 -5.43 -7.29 -5.11
C LEU A 88 -6.45 -8.22 -5.77
N ALA A 89 -7.74 -7.85 -5.72
CA ALA A 89 -8.82 -8.61 -6.34
C ALA A 89 -8.70 -8.68 -7.89
N GLN A 90 -8.02 -7.72 -8.52
CA GLN A 90 -7.81 -7.71 -9.98
C GLN A 90 -6.55 -8.44 -10.43
N LEU A 91 -5.71 -8.92 -9.51
CA LEU A 91 -4.50 -9.65 -9.89
C LEU A 91 -4.83 -10.93 -10.66
N PRO A 92 -4.12 -11.21 -11.77
CA PRO A 92 -4.20 -12.50 -12.42
C PRO A 92 -3.83 -13.64 -11.45
N PRO A 93 -4.58 -14.76 -11.44
CA PRO A 93 -4.25 -15.90 -10.56
C PRO A 93 -2.85 -16.48 -10.79
N SER A 94 -2.24 -16.24 -11.95
CA SER A 94 -0.86 -16.66 -12.27
C SER A 94 0.21 -15.72 -11.72
N SER A 95 -0.18 -14.58 -11.15
CA SER A 95 0.75 -13.61 -10.59
C SER A 95 1.16 -13.98 -9.17
N ARG A 96 2.32 -13.47 -8.77
CA ARG A 96 2.74 -13.38 -7.38
C ARG A 96 2.68 -11.93 -6.93
N TYR A 97 2.44 -11.71 -5.66
CA TYR A 97 2.34 -10.36 -5.12
C TYR A 97 3.02 -10.27 -3.75
N GLN A 98 3.32 -9.04 -3.34
CA GLN A 98 3.66 -8.71 -1.95
C GLN A 98 3.16 -7.31 -1.62
N VAL A 99 2.77 -7.12 -0.37
CA VAL A 99 2.26 -5.83 0.14
C VAL A 99 3.15 -5.36 1.27
N TYR A 100 3.77 -4.21 1.09
CA TYR A 100 4.51 -3.51 2.14
C TYR A 100 3.77 -2.24 2.53
N ILE A 101 3.77 -1.97 3.82
CA ILE A 101 3.39 -0.68 4.33
C ILE A 101 4.65 0.11 4.68
N PHE A 102 4.69 1.38 4.31
CA PHE A 102 5.82 2.22 4.63
C PHE A 102 5.40 3.54 5.28
N ASN A 103 6.23 3.98 6.19
CA ASN A 103 6.22 5.30 6.83
C ASN A 103 7.67 5.74 7.05
N ALA A 104 8.17 5.85 8.25
CA ALA A 104 9.59 5.99 8.56
C ALA A 104 10.39 4.70 8.27
N GLN A 105 9.74 3.55 8.26
CA GLN A 105 10.27 2.24 7.91
C GLN A 105 9.36 1.60 6.85
N ALA A 106 9.83 0.54 6.21
CA ALA A 106 8.99 -0.29 5.36
C ALA A 106 8.98 -1.71 5.91
N THR A 107 7.80 -2.30 6.03
CA THR A 107 7.61 -3.66 6.56
C THR A 107 6.55 -4.40 5.75
N PRO A 108 6.68 -5.71 5.55
CA PRO A 108 5.61 -6.49 4.94
C PRO A 108 4.34 -6.38 5.79
N VAL A 109 3.19 -6.35 5.14
CA VAL A 109 1.90 -6.26 5.84
C VAL A 109 1.65 -7.53 6.63
N SER A 110 1.87 -8.69 6.02
CA SER A 110 1.75 -9.98 6.72
C SER A 110 3.07 -10.33 7.39
N PRO A 111 3.07 -10.68 8.69
CA PRO A 111 4.28 -11.05 9.41
C PRO A 111 5.05 -12.20 8.75
N ASP A 112 6.37 -12.18 8.90
CA ASP A 112 7.28 -13.24 8.44
C ASP A 112 7.29 -13.48 6.91
N THR A 113 6.84 -12.50 6.12
CA THR A 113 6.82 -12.56 4.64
C THR A 113 7.79 -11.60 3.98
N ASP A 114 8.79 -11.11 4.69
CA ASP A 114 9.77 -10.16 4.16
C ASP A 114 10.56 -10.78 2.99
N GLY A 115 10.58 -10.10 1.84
CA GLY A 115 11.21 -10.60 0.62
C GLY A 115 10.53 -11.83 -0.02
N ILE A 116 9.37 -12.27 0.47
CA ILE A 116 8.68 -13.48 0.01
C ILE A 116 7.52 -13.12 -0.91
N TRP A 117 7.47 -13.72 -2.09
CA TRP A 117 6.35 -13.60 -3.00
C TRP A 117 5.20 -14.51 -2.59
N LEU A 118 4.02 -13.93 -2.40
CA LEU A 118 2.75 -14.64 -2.13
C LEU A 118 2.06 -14.98 -3.46
N ASP A 119 1.33 -16.09 -3.49
CA ASP A 119 0.59 -16.52 -4.67
C ASP A 119 -0.76 -15.80 -4.76
N ALA A 120 -1.04 -15.16 -5.90
CA ALA A 120 -2.32 -14.49 -6.11
C ALA A 120 -3.48 -15.49 -6.35
N ALA A 121 -3.22 -16.77 -6.59
CA ALA A 121 -4.25 -17.80 -6.60
C ALA A 121 -4.70 -18.20 -5.19
N ASP A 122 -3.87 -17.97 -4.17
CA ASP A 122 -4.19 -18.26 -2.77
C ASP A 122 -5.12 -17.18 -2.20
N SER A 123 -6.40 -17.48 -2.18
CA SER A 123 -7.43 -16.57 -1.67
C SER A 123 -7.27 -16.27 -0.19
N LEU A 124 -6.79 -17.24 0.60
CA LEU A 124 -6.55 -17.04 2.04
C LEU A 124 -5.38 -16.08 2.29
N ALA A 125 -4.32 -16.19 1.48
CA ALA A 125 -3.19 -15.24 1.53
C ALA A 125 -3.66 -13.81 1.19
N LEU A 126 -4.51 -13.65 0.16
CA LEU A 126 -5.09 -12.35 -0.22
C LEU A 126 -5.92 -11.75 0.93
N GLU A 127 -6.82 -12.52 1.52
CA GLU A 127 -7.66 -12.06 2.64
C GLU A 127 -6.83 -11.72 3.87
N THR A 128 -5.80 -12.52 4.16
CA THR A 128 -4.87 -12.26 5.25
C THR A 128 -4.15 -10.94 5.03
N SER A 129 -3.63 -10.68 3.83
CA SER A 129 -2.97 -9.42 3.49
C SER A 129 -3.90 -8.22 3.67
N VAL A 130 -5.17 -8.31 3.21
CA VAL A 130 -6.16 -7.24 3.37
C VAL A 130 -6.50 -7.01 4.84
N ARG A 131 -6.73 -8.08 5.60
CA ARG A 131 -7.02 -8.01 7.04
C ARG A 131 -5.85 -7.39 7.82
N ASP A 132 -4.63 -7.84 7.56
CA ASP A 132 -3.45 -7.36 8.27
C ASP A 132 -3.18 -5.88 7.94
N LEU A 133 -3.38 -5.49 6.67
CA LEU A 133 -3.33 -4.09 6.25
C LEU A 133 -4.38 -3.24 6.97
N SER A 134 -5.60 -3.73 7.14
CA SER A 134 -6.68 -3.01 7.82
C SER A 134 -6.42 -2.76 9.31
N ASN A 135 -5.54 -3.56 9.91
CA ASN A 135 -5.11 -3.40 11.31
C ASN A 135 -4.05 -2.33 11.49
N HIS A 136 -3.41 -1.88 10.41
CA HIS A 136 -2.39 -0.84 10.51
C HIS A 136 -2.97 0.51 10.90
N VAL A 137 -2.24 1.24 11.75
CA VAL A 137 -2.58 2.59 12.21
C VAL A 137 -1.62 3.59 11.57
N PRO A 138 -2.08 4.50 10.69
CA PRO A 138 -1.21 5.49 10.06
C PRO A 138 -0.50 6.37 11.08
N ASN A 139 0.83 6.46 10.97
CA ASN A 139 1.67 7.22 11.89
C ASN A 139 3.01 7.61 11.25
N SER A 140 3.79 8.43 11.94
CA SER A 140 5.14 8.86 11.53
C SER A 140 5.17 9.72 10.25
N GLY A 141 6.37 9.92 9.68
CA GLY A 141 6.61 10.59 8.41
C GLY A 141 6.72 9.60 7.26
N THR A 142 7.01 10.08 6.05
CA THR A 142 7.05 9.32 4.80
C THR A 142 8.48 9.21 4.28
N SER A 143 9.02 7.99 4.17
CA SER A 143 10.32 7.67 3.57
C SER A 143 10.16 6.78 2.33
N LEU A 144 10.21 7.37 1.15
CA LEU A 144 10.25 6.59 -0.10
C LEU A 144 11.59 5.86 -0.29
N VAL A 145 12.68 6.35 0.31
CA VAL A 145 13.97 5.67 0.26
C VAL A 145 13.85 4.31 0.94
N ASN A 146 13.24 4.26 2.12
CA ASN A 146 13.03 3.01 2.83
C ASN A 146 11.99 2.13 2.12
N ALA A 147 10.94 2.73 1.54
CA ALA A 147 9.96 2.00 0.73
C ALA A 147 10.61 1.28 -0.46
N PHE A 148 11.45 1.95 -1.25
CA PHE A 148 12.11 1.31 -2.38
C PHE A 148 13.33 0.46 -1.99
N SER A 149 13.86 0.60 -0.77
CA SER A 149 14.97 -0.23 -0.32
C SER A 149 14.56 -1.70 -0.14
N VAL A 150 13.27 -2.01 0.08
CA VAL A 150 12.76 -3.39 0.16
C VAL A 150 12.98 -4.18 -1.13
N LEU A 151 13.23 -3.51 -2.25
CA LEU A 151 13.55 -4.19 -3.51
C LEU A 151 14.80 -5.05 -3.40
N ALA A 152 15.73 -4.69 -2.52
CA ALA A 152 16.96 -5.45 -2.30
C ALA A 152 16.73 -6.77 -1.55
N ASP A 153 15.58 -6.96 -0.91
CA ASP A 153 15.24 -8.15 -0.13
C ASP A 153 14.66 -9.27 -1.01
N PHE A 154 14.32 -8.96 -2.27
CA PHE A 154 13.78 -9.93 -3.21
C PHE A 154 14.87 -10.53 -4.11
N ASP A 155 14.95 -11.85 -4.16
CA ASP A 155 15.79 -12.58 -5.11
C ASP A 155 15.37 -12.32 -6.56
N ASP A 156 14.06 -12.40 -6.82
CA ASP A 156 13.43 -12.05 -8.09
C ASP A 156 12.76 -10.67 -7.99
N GLN A 157 13.26 -9.70 -8.75
CA GLN A 157 12.73 -8.33 -8.72
C GLN A 157 11.26 -8.26 -9.20
N PRO A 158 10.45 -7.32 -8.68
CA PRO A 158 9.13 -7.05 -9.22
C PRO A 158 9.23 -6.55 -10.66
N ASP A 159 8.26 -6.89 -11.47
CA ASP A 159 8.09 -6.32 -12.82
C ASP A 159 7.10 -5.15 -12.81
N ASN A 160 6.32 -5.02 -11.75
CA ASN A 160 5.35 -3.95 -11.58
C ASN A 160 5.24 -3.53 -10.10
N ILE A 161 5.33 -2.23 -9.84
CA ILE A 161 5.16 -1.64 -8.51
C ILE A 161 3.92 -0.75 -8.53
N PHE A 162 3.02 -0.93 -7.56
CA PHE A 162 1.97 0.02 -7.23
C PHE A 162 2.39 0.81 -6.00
N LEU A 163 2.62 2.10 -6.18
CA LEU A 163 2.91 3.03 -5.09
C LEU A 163 1.63 3.80 -4.74
N LEU A 164 1.11 3.59 -3.53
CA LEU A 164 -0.04 4.31 -3.00
C LEU A 164 0.47 5.30 -1.95
N THR A 165 0.39 6.60 -2.24
CA THR A 165 0.92 7.66 -1.37
C THR A 165 0.09 8.94 -1.49
N ASP A 166 0.34 9.93 -0.64
CA ASP A 166 -0.41 11.19 -0.67
C ASP A 166 0.42 12.43 -1.00
N GLY A 167 1.75 12.27 -1.09
CA GLY A 167 2.61 13.41 -1.36
C GLY A 167 4.09 13.05 -1.39
N LEU A 168 4.90 14.08 -1.52
CA LEU A 168 6.36 13.92 -1.52
C LEU A 168 6.90 13.51 -0.15
N PRO A 169 7.98 12.70 -0.10
CA PRO A 169 8.54 12.19 1.14
C PRO A 169 9.00 13.31 2.07
N THR A 170 8.74 13.13 3.36
CA THR A 170 9.15 14.07 4.41
C THR A 170 10.48 13.71 5.05
N MET A 171 11.03 12.54 4.74
CA MET A 171 12.31 12.05 5.26
C MET A 171 13.04 11.21 4.21
N SER A 172 14.36 11.05 4.42
CA SER A 172 15.20 10.12 3.67
C SER A 172 15.26 8.78 4.44
N GLU A 173 16.41 8.14 4.55
CA GLU A 173 16.59 6.91 5.34
C GLU A 173 16.31 7.15 6.84
N THR A 174 16.56 8.36 7.32
CA THR A 174 16.40 8.75 8.73
C THR A 174 15.51 9.97 8.88
N ALA A 175 14.93 10.13 10.07
CA ALA A 175 14.11 11.28 10.42
C ALA A 175 14.89 12.59 10.25
N PRO A 176 14.26 13.67 9.74
CA PRO A 176 14.90 14.94 9.57
C PRO A 176 15.28 15.55 10.93
N LYS A 177 16.42 16.22 10.99
CA LYS A 177 16.87 16.93 12.20
C LYS A 177 15.99 18.12 12.57
N LYS A 178 15.22 18.65 11.62
CA LYS A 178 14.29 19.76 11.81
C LYS A 178 12.86 19.27 11.69
N TYR A 179 11.98 19.83 12.49
CA TYR A 179 10.56 19.49 12.52
C TYR A 179 9.84 19.79 11.18
N MET A 180 10.24 20.84 10.48
CA MET A 180 9.69 21.22 9.19
C MET A 180 10.65 20.89 8.05
N VAL A 181 10.14 20.22 7.03
CA VAL A 181 10.85 19.87 5.80
C VAL A 181 10.33 20.76 4.67
N THR A 182 11.23 21.49 4.01
CA THR A 182 10.87 22.37 2.89
C THR A 182 10.55 21.57 1.63
N GLY A 183 9.78 22.14 0.68
CA GLY A 183 9.51 21.51 -0.62
C GLY A 183 10.77 21.07 -1.36
N GLY A 184 11.82 21.91 -1.37
CA GLY A 184 13.10 21.56 -1.99
C GLY A 184 13.81 20.36 -1.32
N GLN A 185 13.67 20.19 0.00
CA GLN A 185 14.17 19.01 0.71
C GLN A 185 13.34 17.76 0.38
N ARG A 186 12.02 17.90 0.31
CA ARG A 186 11.12 16.80 -0.06
C ARG A 186 11.43 16.30 -1.48
N ARG A 187 11.61 17.21 -2.44
CA ARG A 187 12.04 16.87 -3.81
C ARG A 187 13.41 16.18 -3.83
N LYS A 188 14.36 16.62 -2.99
CA LYS A 188 15.66 15.96 -2.86
C LYS A 188 15.49 14.52 -2.34
N HIS A 189 14.66 14.30 -1.32
CA HIS A 189 14.36 12.95 -0.80
C HIS A 189 13.71 12.06 -1.86
N PHE A 190 12.77 12.62 -2.64
CA PHE A 190 12.16 11.93 -3.77
C PHE A 190 13.19 11.50 -4.82
N ASN A 191 14.06 12.41 -5.27
CA ASN A 191 15.10 12.08 -6.26
C ASN A 191 16.08 11.01 -5.74
N VAL A 192 16.42 11.03 -4.46
CA VAL A 192 17.26 9.98 -3.85
C VAL A 192 16.50 8.64 -3.85
N ALA A 193 15.20 8.64 -3.54
CA ALA A 193 14.41 7.43 -3.54
C ALA A 193 14.35 6.77 -4.93
N LEU A 194 14.20 7.56 -5.98
CA LEU A 194 14.18 7.05 -7.36
C LEU A 194 15.47 6.30 -7.74
N THR A 195 16.61 6.62 -7.15
CA THR A 195 17.87 5.89 -7.41
C THR A 195 17.89 4.48 -6.86
N LYS A 196 16.94 4.12 -5.99
CA LYS A 196 16.80 2.76 -5.44
C LYS A 196 16.05 1.83 -6.37
N ILE A 197 15.34 2.35 -7.36
CA ILE A 197 14.55 1.55 -8.29
C ILE A 197 15.46 1.03 -9.42
N PRO A 198 15.59 -0.27 -9.61
CA PRO A 198 16.31 -0.85 -10.74
C PRO A 198 15.69 -0.44 -12.08
N ALA A 199 16.51 -0.33 -13.11
CA ALA A 199 16.04 -0.02 -14.45
C ALA A 199 15.10 -1.11 -14.98
N GLY A 200 14.03 -0.70 -15.67
CA GLY A 200 13.10 -1.62 -16.32
C GLY A 200 11.88 -2.02 -15.46
N ILE A 201 11.82 -1.62 -14.19
CA ILE A 201 10.64 -1.85 -13.34
C ILE A 201 9.61 -0.73 -13.60
N SER A 202 8.37 -1.11 -13.86
CA SER A 202 7.26 -0.16 -14.00
C SER A 202 6.77 0.27 -12.61
N VAL A 203 6.62 1.59 -12.40
CA VAL A 203 6.01 2.13 -11.18
C VAL A 203 4.72 2.84 -11.55
N ASN A 204 3.61 2.37 -10.99
CA ASN A 204 2.29 2.97 -11.13
C ASN A 204 1.94 3.67 -9.82
N THR A 205 1.83 4.99 -9.83
CA THR A 205 1.50 5.75 -8.62
C THR A 205 0.02 6.05 -8.55
N ILE A 206 -0.59 5.74 -7.41
CA ILE A 206 -1.95 6.16 -7.05
C ILE A 206 -1.81 7.22 -5.98
N LEU A 207 -2.09 8.46 -6.38
CA LEU A 207 -1.93 9.61 -5.50
C LEU A 207 -3.26 9.94 -4.80
N PHE A 208 -3.23 10.00 -3.46
CA PHE A 208 -4.30 10.52 -2.60
C PHE A 208 -3.92 11.93 -2.18
N PRO A 209 -4.26 12.97 -2.96
CA PRO A 209 -3.64 14.28 -2.82
C PRO A 209 -3.85 14.89 -1.44
N MET A 210 -2.80 15.53 -0.92
CA MET A 210 -2.81 16.29 0.31
C MET A 210 -2.72 17.79 0.00
N GLU A 211 -3.52 18.59 0.69
CA GLU A 211 -3.43 20.05 0.60
C GLU A 211 -2.02 20.54 0.97
N GLY A 212 -1.49 21.46 0.17
CA GLY A 212 -0.17 22.06 0.42
C GLY A 212 1.02 21.32 -0.20
N ASP A 213 0.77 20.28 -1.01
CA ASP A 213 1.81 19.59 -1.78
C ASP A 213 1.55 19.58 -3.30
N PRO A 214 1.56 20.75 -3.94
CA PRO A 214 1.23 20.86 -5.37
C PRO A 214 2.28 20.21 -6.28
N GLU A 215 3.50 19.97 -5.80
CA GLU A 215 4.57 19.34 -6.58
C GLU A 215 4.41 17.83 -6.70
N ALA A 216 3.67 17.18 -5.80
CA ALA A 216 3.47 15.74 -5.81
C ALA A 216 2.85 15.25 -7.12
N ALA A 217 1.73 15.84 -7.54
CA ALA A 217 1.04 15.45 -8.77
C ALA A 217 1.86 15.68 -10.07
N ALA A 218 2.90 16.51 -10.02
CA ALA A 218 3.76 16.78 -11.17
C ALA A 218 4.99 15.85 -11.22
N LEU A 219 5.36 15.25 -10.10
CA LEU A 219 6.56 14.42 -9.97
C LEU A 219 6.25 12.92 -9.99
N TYR A 220 5.04 12.51 -9.60
CA TYR A 220 4.53 11.15 -9.73
C TYR A 220 3.82 10.92 -11.06
#